data_463cde9ab995d870fec5189c86a36356
#
_entry.id   463cde9ab995d870fec5189c86a36356
#
_cell.length_a   1.000
_cell.length_b   1.000
_cell.length_c   1.000
_cell.angle_alpha   90.00
_cell.angle_beta   90.00
_cell.angle_gamma   90.00
#
_symmetry.space_group_name_H-M   'P 1'
#
loop_
_entity.id
_entity.type
_entity.pdbx_description
1 polymer ?
#
loop_
_entity_poly.entity_id
_entity_poly.type
_entity_poly.pdbx_seq_one_letter_code
_entity_poly.pdbx_strand_id
1 'polypeptide(L)'
;MILSPKNSVEGALAVLEAADCNIWVSPMGERPTQLVNDFLHQRPMQVMGLPELSELLPEDESESEVKPFPYTKRWEEAINDAFCILHTSGSTGLSKPITWTHGLVGTLDAVRLLPPHQGMEPWTKGWDDGDTIYSTFPLSHVRNFSIPFNHASMEESV
;
A
#
# COMPACT_ATOMS: atom_id res chain seq x y z
N MET A 1 -5.03 -4.98 0.70
CA MET A 1 -5.85 -3.77 0.98
C MET A 1 -5.45 -3.17 2.32
N ILE A 2 -5.46 -1.84 2.44
CA ILE A 2 -5.18 -1.13 3.69
C ILE A 2 -6.48 -0.53 4.20
N LEU A 3 -6.96 -1.00 5.37
CA LEU A 3 -8.21 -0.54 5.98
C LEU A 3 -7.93 0.57 6.99
N SER A 4 -8.74 1.63 6.98
CA SER A 4 -8.62 2.71 7.97
C SER A 4 -9.13 2.24 9.35
N PRO A 5 -8.39 2.49 10.43
CA PRO A 5 -8.86 2.18 11.78
C PRO A 5 -10.03 3.06 12.25
N LYS A 6 -10.36 4.10 11.48
CA LYS A 6 -11.48 5.02 11.75
C LYS A 6 -12.79 4.60 11.09
N ASN A 7 -12.80 3.49 10.33
CA ASN A 7 -14.03 2.99 9.74
C ASN A 7 -15.00 2.50 10.84
N SER A 8 -16.30 2.61 10.55
CA SER A 8 -17.29 1.81 11.28
C SER A 8 -17.18 0.34 10.88
N VAL A 9 -17.73 -0.56 11.71
CA VAL A 9 -17.79 -2.00 11.38
C VAL A 9 -18.50 -2.23 10.05
N GLU A 10 -19.63 -1.55 9.84
CA GLU A 10 -20.40 -1.63 8.61
C GLU A 10 -19.60 -1.14 7.39
N GLY A 11 -18.88 -0.01 7.52
CA GLY A 11 -18.02 0.52 6.47
C GLY A 11 -16.83 -0.40 6.18
N ALA A 12 -16.26 -1.04 7.19
CA ALA A 12 -15.19 -2.03 7.03
C ALA A 12 -15.69 -3.27 6.28
N LEU A 13 -16.83 -3.83 6.68
CA LEU A 13 -17.46 -4.98 6.03
C LEU A 13 -17.80 -4.70 4.56
N ALA A 14 -18.39 -3.54 4.27
CA ALA A 14 -18.73 -3.16 2.89
C ALA A 14 -17.50 -3.11 1.97
N VAL A 15 -16.37 -2.56 2.47
CA VAL A 15 -15.12 -2.51 1.69
C VAL A 15 -14.49 -3.89 1.55
N LEU A 16 -14.47 -4.70 2.61
CA LEU A 16 -13.90 -6.05 2.58
C LEU A 16 -14.67 -6.96 1.62
N GLU A 17 -15.99 -6.85 1.60
CA GLU A 17 -16.86 -7.60 0.70
C GLU A 17 -16.68 -7.15 -0.75
N ALA A 18 -16.75 -5.84 -1.00
CA ALA A 18 -16.60 -5.29 -2.36
C ALA A 18 -15.20 -5.51 -2.96
N ALA A 19 -14.17 -5.68 -2.12
CA ALA A 19 -12.81 -6.02 -2.53
C ALA A 19 -12.52 -7.52 -2.54
N ASP A 20 -13.50 -8.38 -2.24
CA ASP A 20 -13.36 -9.84 -2.11
C ASP A 20 -12.18 -10.26 -1.22
N CYS A 21 -11.97 -9.55 -0.10
CA CYS A 21 -10.90 -9.84 0.83
C CYS A 21 -11.28 -11.01 1.73
N ASN A 22 -10.50 -12.08 1.72
CA ASN A 22 -10.74 -13.30 2.50
C ASN A 22 -9.62 -13.60 3.51
N ILE A 23 -8.54 -12.82 3.48
CA ILE A 23 -7.41 -12.95 4.39
C ILE A 23 -7.21 -11.63 5.14
N TRP A 24 -7.11 -11.72 6.46
CA TRP A 24 -6.74 -10.62 7.33
C TRP A 24 -5.31 -10.83 7.85
N VAL A 25 -4.43 -9.85 7.63
CA VAL A 25 -3.06 -9.86 8.17
C VAL A 25 -3.01 -8.99 9.41
N SER A 26 -2.52 -9.54 10.51
CA SER A 26 -2.42 -8.86 11.80
C SER A 26 -1.01 -9.02 12.37
N PRO A 27 -0.46 -8.03 13.10
CA PRO A 27 0.81 -8.19 13.79
C PRO A 27 0.77 -9.40 14.74
N MET A 28 1.86 -10.17 14.77
CA MET A 28 1.99 -11.28 15.71
C MET A 28 2.13 -10.74 17.14
N GLY A 29 1.47 -11.41 18.09
CA GLY A 29 1.57 -11.02 19.50
C GLY A 29 0.69 -9.84 19.93
N GLU A 30 0.15 -9.07 19.01
CA GLU A 30 -0.77 -7.98 19.33
C GLU A 30 -2.23 -8.45 19.39
N ARG A 31 -2.98 -7.87 20.32
CA ARG A 31 -4.43 -8.11 20.39
C ARG A 31 -5.13 -7.33 19.28
N PRO A 32 -6.00 -7.96 18.49
CA PRO A 32 -6.79 -7.25 17.52
C PRO A 32 -7.60 -6.12 18.17
N THR A 33 -7.73 -5.00 17.46
CA THR A 33 -8.58 -3.89 17.90
C THR A 33 -10.03 -4.32 17.98
N GLN A 34 -10.87 -3.58 18.72
CA GLN A 34 -12.30 -3.87 18.81
C GLN A 34 -12.95 -3.91 17.43
N LEU A 35 -12.61 -2.97 16.54
CA LEU A 35 -13.09 -2.96 15.16
C LEU A 35 -12.78 -4.26 14.43
N VAL A 36 -11.54 -4.76 14.55
CA VAL A 36 -11.10 -6.01 13.90
C VAL A 36 -11.88 -7.21 14.45
N ASN A 37 -12.04 -7.31 15.77
CA ASN A 37 -12.82 -8.36 16.39
C ASN A 37 -14.27 -8.36 15.92
N ASP A 38 -14.89 -7.17 15.87
CA ASP A 38 -16.30 -7.02 15.51
C ASP A 38 -16.57 -7.42 14.06
N PHE A 39 -15.72 -6.98 13.10
CA PHE A 39 -15.93 -7.38 11.72
C PHE A 39 -15.55 -8.84 11.45
N LEU A 40 -14.51 -9.40 12.10
CA LEU A 40 -14.15 -10.83 11.96
C LEU A 40 -15.23 -11.75 12.55
N HIS A 41 -15.94 -11.30 13.59
CA HIS A 41 -17.07 -12.03 14.14
C HIS A 41 -18.24 -12.08 13.14
N GLN A 42 -18.51 -10.99 12.43
CA GLN A 42 -19.60 -10.90 11.45
C GLN A 42 -19.23 -11.54 10.10
N ARG A 43 -17.97 -11.44 9.70
CA ARG A 43 -17.43 -11.99 8.47
C ARG A 43 -16.14 -12.77 8.78
N PRO A 44 -16.24 -14.09 9.00
CA PRO A 44 -15.06 -14.91 9.25
C PRO A 44 -14.09 -14.86 8.07
N MET A 45 -12.81 -14.64 8.37
CA MET A 45 -11.71 -14.56 7.40
C MET A 45 -10.55 -15.42 7.89
N GLN A 46 -9.68 -15.83 6.99
CA GLN A 46 -8.40 -16.42 7.37
C GLN A 46 -7.52 -15.34 8.00
N VAL A 47 -7.08 -15.54 9.23
CA VAL A 47 -6.16 -14.62 9.90
C VAL A 47 -4.74 -15.14 9.76
N MET A 48 -3.83 -14.29 9.27
CA MET A 48 -2.40 -14.57 9.14
C MET A 48 -1.62 -13.61 10.05
N GLY A 49 -0.61 -14.12 10.75
CA GLY A 49 0.32 -13.31 11.50
C GLY A 49 1.33 -12.61 10.57
N LEU A 50 1.58 -11.33 10.80
CA LEU A 50 2.69 -10.62 10.17
C LEU A 50 3.95 -10.92 10.99
N PRO A 51 5.05 -11.40 10.39
CA PRO A 51 6.31 -11.61 11.08
C PRO A 51 6.84 -10.31 11.69
N GLU A 52 7.63 -10.43 12.77
CA GLU A 52 8.35 -9.28 13.32
C GLU A 52 9.40 -8.77 12.33
N LEU A 53 9.69 -7.46 12.40
CA LEU A 53 10.67 -6.85 11.49
C LEU A 53 12.05 -7.52 11.59
N SER A 54 12.46 -7.93 12.79
CA SER A 54 13.68 -8.68 13.05
C SER A 54 13.74 -10.04 12.35
N GLU A 55 12.59 -10.67 12.09
CA GLU A 55 12.51 -11.93 11.35
C GLU A 55 12.62 -11.69 9.82
N LEU A 56 12.23 -10.49 9.37
CA LEU A 56 12.27 -10.11 7.95
C LEU A 56 13.61 -9.51 7.54
N LEU A 57 14.34 -8.88 8.49
CA LEU A 57 15.62 -8.23 8.29
C LEU A 57 16.65 -8.95 9.17
N PRO A 58 17.34 -9.99 8.69
CA PRO A 58 18.40 -10.64 9.46
C PRO A 58 19.53 -9.65 9.74
N GLU A 59 20.08 -9.70 10.96
CA GLU A 59 21.16 -8.81 11.42
C GLU A 59 22.48 -9.05 10.67
N ASP A 60 22.64 -10.22 10.07
CA ASP A 60 23.84 -10.61 9.32
C ASP A 60 23.51 -10.81 7.83
N GLU A 61 23.98 -9.93 6.97
CA GLU A 61 23.85 -10.03 5.51
C GLU A 61 24.46 -11.33 4.93
N SER A 62 25.30 -12.01 5.71
CA SER A 62 26.01 -13.22 5.26
C SER A 62 25.20 -14.53 5.37
N GLU A 63 24.09 -14.56 6.11
CA GLU A 63 23.38 -15.81 6.42
C GLU A 63 22.09 -16.06 5.63
N SER A 64 21.55 -15.09 4.92
CA SER A 64 20.32 -15.32 4.15
C SER A 64 20.48 -14.94 2.68
N GLU A 65 20.74 -15.93 1.87
CA GLU A 65 20.48 -15.84 0.42
C GLU A 65 18.95 -15.77 0.22
N VAL A 66 18.38 -14.56 0.43
CA VAL A 66 16.97 -14.32 0.20
C VAL A 66 16.71 -14.48 -1.28
N LYS A 67 16.05 -15.57 -1.65
CA LYS A 67 15.66 -15.79 -3.05
C LYS A 67 14.54 -14.82 -3.41
N PRO A 68 14.72 -14.01 -4.46
CA PRO A 68 13.66 -13.12 -4.91
C PRO A 68 12.39 -13.92 -5.24
N PHE A 69 11.21 -13.36 -4.93
CA PHE A 69 9.96 -13.94 -5.38
C PHE A 69 9.94 -13.96 -6.92
N PRO A 70 9.66 -15.10 -7.57
CA PRO A 70 9.69 -15.21 -9.02
C PRO A 70 8.47 -14.48 -9.63
N TYR A 71 8.63 -13.19 -9.90
CA TYR A 71 7.62 -12.45 -10.63
C TYR A 71 7.83 -12.65 -12.13
N THR A 72 6.92 -13.37 -12.77
CA THR A 72 7.09 -13.84 -14.17
C THR A 72 6.28 -13.04 -15.18
N LYS A 73 5.35 -12.20 -14.76
CA LYS A 73 4.53 -11.37 -15.67
C LYS A 73 5.35 -10.24 -16.28
N ARG A 74 5.14 -10.01 -17.56
CA ARG A 74 5.65 -8.81 -18.24
C ARG A 74 4.77 -7.61 -17.94
N TRP A 75 5.27 -6.41 -18.22
CA TRP A 75 4.53 -5.17 -18.00
C TRP A 75 3.16 -5.15 -18.69
N GLU A 76 3.11 -5.57 -19.95
CA GLU A 76 1.88 -5.61 -20.75
C GLU A 76 0.81 -6.53 -20.17
N GLU A 77 1.24 -7.58 -19.46
CA GLU A 77 0.36 -8.52 -18.78
C GLU A 77 -0.10 -8.02 -17.41
N ALA A 78 0.78 -7.29 -16.71
CA ALA A 78 0.57 -6.84 -15.35
C ALA A 78 -0.09 -5.46 -15.24
N ILE A 79 -0.04 -4.63 -16.26
CA ILE A 79 -0.45 -3.21 -16.23
C ILE A 79 -1.84 -2.98 -15.62
N ASN A 80 -2.77 -3.92 -15.85
CA ASN A 80 -4.14 -3.86 -15.33
C ASN A 80 -4.36 -4.68 -14.05
N ASP A 81 -3.34 -5.41 -13.58
CA ASP A 81 -3.45 -6.15 -12.33
C ASP A 81 -3.54 -5.17 -11.14
N ALA A 82 -4.25 -5.61 -10.11
CA ALA A 82 -4.36 -4.84 -8.88
C ALA A 82 -3.00 -4.82 -8.14
N PHE A 83 -2.46 -3.63 -7.95
CA PHE A 83 -1.31 -3.40 -7.09
C PHE A 83 -1.72 -3.32 -5.62
N CYS A 84 -2.71 -2.47 -5.34
CA CYS A 84 -3.31 -2.40 -4.00
C CYS A 84 -4.76 -1.91 -4.09
N ILE A 85 -5.50 -2.08 -2.99
CA ILE A 85 -6.85 -1.54 -2.84
C ILE A 85 -6.85 -0.60 -1.65
N LEU A 86 -7.22 0.64 -1.90
CA LEU A 86 -7.48 1.67 -0.91
C LEU A 86 -8.99 1.91 -0.83
N HIS A 87 -9.43 2.78 0.06
CA HIS A 87 -10.86 3.13 0.13
C HIS A 87 -11.08 4.61 0.41
N THR A 88 -12.21 5.12 -0.04
CA THR A 88 -12.68 6.47 0.31
C THR A 88 -13.44 6.46 1.61
N SER A 89 -13.57 7.64 2.24
CA SER A 89 -14.45 7.84 3.39
C SER A 89 -15.94 7.89 3.03
N GLY A 90 -16.30 7.75 1.75
CA GLY A 90 -17.66 7.72 1.25
C GLY A 90 -18.54 8.92 1.69
N SER A 91 -18.96 9.78 0.78
CA SER A 91 -19.90 10.87 1.07
C SER A 91 -21.29 10.37 1.51
N THR A 92 -21.58 9.10 1.25
CA THR A 92 -22.84 8.40 1.59
C THR A 92 -22.75 7.60 2.90
N GLY A 93 -21.66 7.75 3.66
CA GLY A 93 -21.43 7.03 4.93
C GLY A 93 -20.73 5.69 4.76
N LEU A 94 -20.84 5.00 3.61
CA LEU A 94 -20.14 3.75 3.35
C LEU A 94 -18.88 3.99 2.53
N SER A 95 -17.76 3.44 3.00
CA SER A 95 -16.48 3.47 2.29
C SER A 95 -16.57 2.63 1.02
N LYS A 96 -15.93 3.09 -0.06
CA LYS A 96 -15.86 2.38 -1.34
C LYS A 96 -14.42 2.00 -1.66
N PRO A 97 -14.14 0.77 -2.09
CA PRO A 97 -12.80 0.37 -2.51
C PRO A 97 -12.41 1.08 -3.81
N ILE A 98 -11.14 1.43 -3.90
CA ILE A 98 -10.49 1.96 -5.10
C ILE A 98 -9.32 1.05 -5.41
N THR A 99 -9.37 0.36 -6.53
CA THR A 99 -8.27 -0.48 -7.00
C THR A 99 -7.22 0.38 -7.70
N TRP A 100 -6.01 0.33 -7.18
CA TRP A 100 -4.82 0.86 -7.85
C TRP A 100 -4.17 -0.27 -8.64
N THR A 101 -3.96 -0.03 -9.92
CA THR A 101 -3.28 -0.98 -10.80
C THR A 101 -1.79 -0.66 -10.89
N HIS A 102 -0.99 -1.63 -11.34
CA HIS A 102 0.43 -1.38 -11.64
C HIS A 102 0.60 -0.24 -12.65
N GLY A 103 -0.29 -0.14 -13.64
CA GLY A 103 -0.28 0.95 -14.61
C GLY A 103 -0.48 2.33 -13.97
N LEU A 104 -1.40 2.45 -13.00
CA LEU A 104 -1.59 3.71 -12.27
C LEU A 104 -0.33 4.09 -11.47
N VAL A 105 0.27 3.12 -10.77
CA VAL A 105 1.50 3.36 -10.00
C VAL A 105 2.65 3.77 -10.93
N GLY A 106 2.82 3.06 -12.05
CA GLY A 106 3.81 3.44 -13.07
C GLY A 106 3.59 4.83 -13.66
N THR A 107 2.33 5.26 -13.81
CA THR A 107 2.02 6.63 -14.25
C THR A 107 2.44 7.67 -13.22
N LEU A 108 2.26 7.40 -11.93
CA LEU A 108 2.70 8.29 -10.85
C LEU A 108 4.23 8.40 -10.84
N ASP A 109 4.93 7.28 -11.00
CA ASP A 109 6.39 7.29 -11.09
C ASP A 109 6.89 8.08 -12.33
N ALA A 110 6.23 7.92 -13.47
CA ALA A 110 6.58 8.62 -14.70
C ALA A 110 6.46 10.16 -14.60
N VAL A 111 5.74 10.70 -13.62
CA VAL A 111 5.62 12.16 -13.42
C VAL A 111 6.98 12.81 -13.21
N ARG A 112 7.92 12.15 -12.56
CA ARG A 112 9.30 12.65 -12.35
C ARG A 112 10.10 12.81 -13.64
N LEU A 113 9.72 12.10 -14.70
CA LEU A 113 10.37 12.13 -16.00
C LEU A 113 9.82 13.23 -16.92
N LEU A 114 8.77 13.95 -16.50
CA LEU A 114 8.19 15.00 -17.30
C LEU A 114 9.17 16.17 -17.45
N PRO A 115 9.30 16.74 -18.65
CA PRO A 115 10.09 17.94 -18.86
C PRO A 115 9.43 19.15 -18.16
N PRO A 116 10.21 20.17 -17.81
CA PRO A 116 9.66 21.42 -17.31
C PRO A 116 8.62 21.99 -18.27
N HIS A 117 7.51 22.48 -17.73
CA HIS A 117 6.47 23.17 -18.50
C HIS A 117 6.37 24.64 -18.07
N GLN A 118 6.57 25.57 -19.00
CA GLN A 118 6.53 27.02 -18.72
C GLN A 118 7.45 27.48 -17.57
N GLY A 119 8.62 26.85 -17.42
CA GLY A 119 9.56 27.12 -16.33
C GLY A 119 9.19 26.48 -14.96
N MET A 120 8.12 25.71 -14.91
CA MET A 120 7.74 24.95 -13.71
C MET A 120 8.25 23.52 -13.83
N GLU A 121 8.95 23.08 -12.80
CA GLU A 121 9.39 21.69 -12.67
C GLU A 121 8.29 20.82 -12.06
N PRO A 122 8.25 19.50 -12.37
CA PRO A 122 7.41 18.57 -11.65
C PRO A 122 7.69 18.64 -10.14
N TRP A 123 6.65 18.59 -9.32
CA TRP A 123 6.78 18.73 -7.87
C TRP A 123 7.61 17.62 -7.21
N THR A 124 7.80 16.50 -7.90
CA THR A 124 8.63 15.37 -7.47
C THR A 124 10.11 15.54 -7.87
N LYS A 125 10.42 16.51 -8.70
CA LYS A 125 11.80 16.77 -9.09
C LYS A 125 12.54 17.52 -7.98
N GLY A 126 13.61 16.95 -7.51
CA GLY A 126 14.41 17.51 -6.40
C GLY A 126 14.19 16.78 -5.09
N TRP A 127 13.49 15.66 -5.11
CA TRP A 127 13.51 14.72 -4.01
C TRP A 127 14.69 13.78 -4.21
N ASP A 128 15.60 13.76 -3.26
CA ASP A 128 16.80 12.93 -3.24
C ASP A 128 16.70 11.83 -2.18
N ASP A 129 17.52 10.80 -2.27
CA ASP A 129 17.56 9.63 -1.37
C ASP A 129 17.83 10.01 0.10
N GLY A 130 18.40 11.20 0.35
CA GLY A 130 18.61 11.76 1.68
C GLY A 130 17.43 12.52 2.26
N ASP A 131 16.35 12.71 1.51
CA ASP A 131 15.23 13.54 1.95
C ASP A 131 14.36 12.81 2.99
N THR A 132 14.03 13.52 4.05
CA THR A 132 13.09 13.05 5.05
C THR A 132 11.71 13.61 4.79
N ILE A 133 10.75 12.73 4.47
CA ILE A 133 9.37 13.13 4.21
C ILE A 133 8.54 12.94 5.47
N TYR A 134 7.96 14.04 5.97
CA TYR A 134 6.99 13.98 7.05
C TYR A 134 5.57 13.94 6.49
N SER A 135 4.85 12.84 6.71
CA SER A 135 3.45 12.71 6.33
C SER A 135 2.53 12.79 7.53
N THR A 136 1.53 13.66 7.46
CA THR A 136 0.49 13.82 8.48
C THR A 136 -0.72 12.90 8.27
N PHE A 137 -0.79 12.24 7.12
CA PHE A 137 -1.90 11.36 6.78
C PHE A 137 -1.60 9.91 7.15
N PRO A 138 -2.60 9.13 7.58
CA PRO A 138 -2.44 7.69 7.77
C PRO A 138 -2.07 6.99 6.45
N LEU A 139 -1.32 5.89 6.52
CA LEU A 139 -0.98 5.08 5.34
C LEU A 139 -2.19 4.58 4.55
N SER A 140 -3.34 4.43 5.20
CA SER A 140 -4.61 4.08 4.54
C SER A 140 -5.18 5.20 3.65
N HIS A 141 -4.63 6.42 3.74
CA HIS A 141 -5.11 7.54 2.94
C HIS A 141 -4.36 7.61 1.61
N VAL A 142 -5.13 7.70 0.51
CA VAL A 142 -4.60 7.75 -0.88
C VAL A 142 -3.45 8.74 -1.05
N ARG A 143 -3.55 9.92 -0.44
CA ARG A 143 -2.56 10.98 -0.58
C ARG A 143 -1.21 10.61 0.04
N ASN A 144 -1.21 9.84 1.12
CA ASN A 144 0.03 9.40 1.76
C ASN A 144 0.70 8.26 1.01
N PHE A 145 -0.11 7.45 0.32
CA PHE A 145 0.36 6.29 -0.41
C PHE A 145 1.14 6.66 -1.69
N SER A 146 0.83 7.80 -2.33
CA SER A 146 1.51 8.23 -3.54
C SER A 146 2.90 8.84 -3.29
N ILE A 147 3.21 9.29 -2.08
CA ILE A 147 4.49 9.92 -1.73
C ILE A 147 5.65 8.92 -1.72
N PRO A 148 5.56 7.75 -1.03
CA PRO A 148 6.66 6.79 -0.96
C PRO A 148 7.07 6.20 -2.30
N PHE A 149 6.13 6.03 -3.24
CA PHE A 149 6.43 5.44 -4.55
C PHE A 149 7.28 6.32 -5.45
N ASN A 150 7.15 7.63 -5.32
CA ASN A 150 7.99 8.56 -6.08
C ASN A 150 9.44 8.57 -5.59
N HIS A 151 9.69 8.07 -4.37
CA HIS A 151 11.02 8.02 -3.77
C HIS A 151 11.73 6.68 -4.03
N ALA A 152 11.02 5.56 -3.90
CA ALA A 152 11.60 4.21 -4.02
C ALA A 152 12.16 3.89 -5.42
N SER A 153 11.70 4.57 -6.46
CA SER A 153 12.16 4.34 -7.84
C SER A 153 13.45 5.09 -8.22
N MET A 154 14.04 5.86 -7.31
CA MET A 154 15.29 6.56 -7.57
C MET A 154 16.55 5.71 -7.37
N GLU A 155 16.47 4.60 -6.62
CA GLU A 155 17.63 3.76 -6.29
C GLU A 155 18.12 2.85 -7.42
N GLU A 156 17.33 2.61 -8.48
CA GLU A 156 17.69 1.66 -9.55
C GLU A 156 18.39 2.27 -10.77
N SER A 157 18.88 3.51 -10.69
CA SER A 157 19.47 4.23 -11.83
C SER A 157 20.98 4.46 -11.69
N VAL A 158 21.76 3.47 -11.23
CA VAL A 158 23.24 3.48 -11.28
C VAL A 158 23.77 2.27 -12.00
#